data_c09e70315a77bc5405556dccc7c545f8
#
_entry.id   c09e70315a77bc5405556dccc7c545f8
#
_cell.length_a   1.000
_cell.length_b   1.000
_cell.length_c   1.000
_cell.angle_alpha   90.00
_cell.angle_beta   90.00
_cell.angle_gamma   90.00
#
_symmetry.space_group_name_H-M   'P 1'
#
loop_
_entity.id
_entity.type
_entity.pdbx_description
1 polymer ?
#
loop_
_entity_poly.entity_id
_entity_poly.type
_entity_poly.pdbx_seq_one_letter_code
_entity_poly.pdbx_strand_id
1 'polypeptide(L)'
;LGVAAIGTVGSVAEAMRDGIASNARLLLGGDIEMRSLYMVPPEEIATLAGSYGTLSRTQNMRAMLQHDDTRKLVALKAVDAAWPLIGAPEIEGGAALPLAPDTILIDPALTRAMGLAVGDRVRIGTHEVTVAGILAYEPDRSVSFITFGPRVLMSMDTLAATGLDQPGAMITHRLRVLLDDGADRTAAASALKTATRGAFV
;
A
#
# COMPACT_ATOMS: atom_id res chain seq x y z
N LEU A 1 41.55 -12.35 28.24
CA LEU A 1 41.43 -12.06 26.78
C LEU A 1 40.25 -12.75 26.08
N GLY A 2 39.60 -13.78 26.67
CA GLY A 2 38.47 -14.51 26.06
C GLY A 2 37.10 -13.84 26.16
N VAL A 3 36.86 -12.97 27.13
CA VAL A 3 35.53 -12.38 27.40
C VAL A 3 35.22 -11.23 26.46
N ALA A 4 36.20 -10.51 25.97
CA ALA A 4 36.01 -9.40 25.02
C ALA A 4 35.61 -9.86 23.61
N ALA A 5 36.01 -11.07 23.19
CA ALA A 5 35.68 -11.61 21.88
C ALA A 5 34.21 -12.08 21.76
N ILE A 6 33.61 -12.54 22.86
CA ILE A 6 32.22 -13.01 22.88
C ILE A 6 31.23 -11.82 22.84
N GLY A 7 31.57 -10.68 23.45
CA GLY A 7 30.74 -9.47 23.42
C GLY A 7 30.64 -8.83 22.03
N THR A 8 31.71 -8.89 21.24
CA THR A 8 31.71 -8.30 19.87
C THR A 8 30.91 -9.12 18.87
N VAL A 9 30.88 -10.44 18.99
CA VAL A 9 30.07 -11.31 18.11
C VAL A 9 28.58 -11.16 18.40
N GLY A 10 28.21 -10.99 19.67
CA GLY A 10 26.82 -10.73 20.06
C GLY A 10 26.27 -9.42 19.50
N SER A 11 27.04 -8.33 19.58
CA SER A 11 26.64 -7.02 19.09
C SER A 11 26.53 -6.95 17.54
N VAL A 12 27.38 -7.67 16.82
CA VAL A 12 27.29 -7.76 15.35
C VAL A 12 26.06 -8.58 14.94
N ALA A 13 25.75 -9.66 15.64
CA ALA A 13 24.57 -10.48 15.35
C ALA A 13 23.25 -9.71 15.67
N GLU A 14 23.22 -8.91 16.73
CA GLU A 14 22.10 -8.02 17.03
C GLU A 14 21.95 -6.92 15.99
N ALA A 15 23.02 -6.22 15.62
CA ALA A 15 22.98 -5.20 14.58
C ALA A 15 22.54 -5.74 13.21
N MET A 16 22.94 -6.98 12.88
CA MET A 16 22.45 -7.65 11.66
C MET A 16 20.96 -7.99 11.74
N ARG A 17 20.47 -8.48 12.89
CA ARG A 17 19.04 -8.78 13.09
C ARG A 17 18.20 -7.51 13.00
N ASP A 18 18.64 -6.43 13.62
CA ASP A 18 17.96 -5.14 13.59
C ASP A 18 17.94 -4.54 12.17
N GLY A 19 19.04 -4.66 11.44
CA GLY A 19 19.14 -4.25 10.04
C GLY A 19 18.20 -5.04 9.11
N ILE A 20 18.11 -6.36 9.30
CA ILE A 20 17.19 -7.23 8.54
C ILE A 20 15.73 -6.92 8.92
N ALA A 21 15.44 -6.76 10.19
CA ALA A 21 14.10 -6.42 10.68
C ALA A 21 13.65 -5.05 10.18
N SER A 22 14.52 -4.05 10.21
CA SER A 22 14.25 -2.70 9.71
C SER A 22 13.97 -2.70 8.20
N ASN A 23 14.78 -3.42 7.41
CA ASN A 23 14.55 -3.56 5.97
C ASN A 23 13.26 -4.34 5.67
N ALA A 24 12.93 -5.37 6.44
CA ALA A 24 11.68 -6.10 6.30
C ALA A 24 10.47 -5.21 6.59
N ARG A 25 10.52 -4.37 7.63
CA ARG A 25 9.46 -3.39 7.95
C ARG A 25 9.22 -2.41 6.80
N LEU A 26 10.29 -1.90 6.19
CA LEU A 26 10.20 -1.00 5.02
C LEU A 26 9.56 -1.70 3.82
N LEU A 27 9.98 -2.93 3.52
CA LEU A 27 9.46 -3.70 2.39
C LEU A 27 8.00 -4.13 2.58
N LEU A 28 7.61 -4.45 3.82
CA LEU A 28 6.22 -4.80 4.15
C LEU A 28 5.34 -3.57 4.30
N GLY A 29 5.92 -2.40 4.59
CA GLY A 29 5.19 -1.18 4.89
C GLY A 29 4.47 -1.23 6.24
N GLY A 30 4.97 -2.04 7.20
CA GLY A 30 4.43 -2.22 8.54
C GLY A 30 5.07 -3.39 9.27
N ASP A 31 4.63 -3.64 10.52
CA ASP A 31 5.08 -4.78 11.34
C ASP A 31 4.35 -6.06 10.98
N ILE A 32 3.09 -5.94 10.56
CA ILE A 32 2.24 -7.06 10.13
C ILE A 32 1.54 -6.64 8.86
N GLU A 33 1.57 -7.50 7.84
CA GLU A 33 0.73 -7.36 6.64
C GLU A 33 -0.20 -8.57 6.55
N MET A 34 -1.47 -8.30 6.31
CA MET A 34 -2.45 -9.31 6.03
C MET A 34 -3.10 -9.07 4.67
N ARG A 35 -3.33 -10.16 3.94
CA ARG A 35 -3.97 -10.15 2.62
C ARG A 35 -5.28 -10.93 2.69
N SER A 36 -6.32 -10.34 2.13
CA SER A 36 -7.64 -10.95 2.03
C SER A 36 -8.27 -10.67 0.68
N LEU A 37 -9.13 -11.57 0.23
CA LEU A 37 -10.06 -11.33 -0.87
C LEU A 37 -11.38 -10.71 -0.38
N TYR A 38 -11.54 -10.59 0.95
CA TYR A 38 -12.72 -10.01 1.59
C TYR A 38 -12.35 -8.71 2.26
N MET A 39 -13.25 -7.75 2.20
CA MET A 39 -13.11 -6.49 2.91
C MET A 39 -13.30 -6.72 4.41
N VAL A 40 -12.39 -6.21 5.23
CA VAL A 40 -12.56 -6.16 6.69
C VAL A 40 -13.48 -4.99 7.01
N PRO A 41 -14.54 -5.20 7.80
CA PRO A 41 -15.45 -4.13 8.18
C PRO A 41 -14.74 -2.97 8.87
N PRO A 42 -15.16 -1.71 8.62
CA PRO A 42 -14.51 -0.54 9.22
C PRO A 42 -14.50 -0.54 10.76
N GLU A 43 -15.54 -1.06 11.40
CA GLU A 43 -15.66 -1.17 12.84
C GLU A 43 -14.63 -2.16 13.44
N GLU A 44 -14.36 -3.25 12.76
CA GLU A 44 -13.32 -4.21 13.17
C GLU A 44 -11.92 -3.57 13.04
N ILE A 45 -11.70 -2.78 11.97
CA ILE A 45 -10.44 -2.06 11.77
C ILE A 45 -10.22 -1.03 12.88
N ALA A 46 -11.26 -0.26 13.23
CA ALA A 46 -11.18 0.73 14.31
C ALA A 46 -10.86 0.07 15.66
N THR A 47 -11.45 -1.08 15.94
CA THR A 47 -11.17 -1.85 17.15
C THR A 47 -9.75 -2.35 17.21
N LEU A 48 -9.23 -2.88 16.09
CA LEU A 48 -7.84 -3.35 15.99
C LEU A 48 -6.84 -2.20 16.11
N ALA A 49 -7.13 -1.04 15.51
CA ALA A 49 -6.29 0.14 15.61
C ALA A 49 -6.19 0.62 17.06
N GLY A 50 -7.33 0.74 17.77
CA GLY A 50 -7.34 1.14 19.17
C GLY A 50 -6.64 0.17 20.13
N SER A 51 -6.39 -1.07 19.71
CA SER A 51 -5.81 -2.12 20.54
C SER A 51 -4.33 -2.36 20.29
N TYR A 52 -3.84 -2.13 19.06
CA TYR A 52 -2.51 -2.60 18.65
C TYR A 52 -1.63 -1.56 17.99
N GLY A 53 -2.18 -0.44 17.50
CA GLY A 53 -1.41 0.60 16.85
C GLY A 53 -2.06 1.17 15.58
N THR A 54 -1.27 1.79 14.73
CA THR A 54 -1.79 2.43 13.51
C THR A 54 -2.01 1.41 12.40
N LEU A 55 -3.19 1.42 11.80
CA LEU A 55 -3.56 0.57 10.68
C LEU A 55 -3.71 1.37 9.39
N SER A 56 -3.32 0.76 8.27
CA SER A 56 -3.58 1.27 6.93
C SER A 56 -4.15 0.18 6.03
N ARG A 57 -5.15 0.55 5.24
CA ARG A 57 -5.78 -0.33 4.25
C ARG A 57 -5.36 0.04 2.86
N THR A 58 -5.10 -0.97 2.04
CA THR A 58 -4.94 -0.79 0.61
C THR A 58 -5.74 -1.83 -0.17
N GLN A 59 -6.25 -1.42 -1.32
CA GLN A 59 -6.94 -2.29 -2.26
C GLN A 59 -6.15 -2.32 -3.55
N ASN A 60 -5.86 -3.53 -4.05
CA ASN A 60 -5.08 -3.72 -5.26
C ASN A 60 -5.89 -4.50 -6.27
N MET A 61 -5.98 -4.00 -7.48
CA MET A 61 -6.68 -4.62 -8.58
C MET A 61 -6.07 -4.24 -9.92
N ARG A 62 -6.56 -4.83 -10.99
CA ARG A 62 -6.27 -4.38 -12.35
C ARG A 62 -7.42 -3.53 -12.86
N ALA A 63 -7.10 -2.48 -13.58
CA ALA A 63 -8.09 -1.63 -14.19
C ALA A 63 -7.63 -1.18 -15.59
N MET A 64 -8.60 -0.77 -16.40
CA MET A 64 -8.30 -0.09 -17.66
C MET A 64 -8.26 1.41 -17.42
N LEU A 65 -7.13 2.02 -17.72
CA LEU A 65 -6.99 3.47 -17.81
C LEU A 65 -7.18 3.88 -19.25
N GLN A 66 -8.05 4.86 -19.48
CA GLN A 66 -8.33 5.39 -20.80
C GLN A 66 -7.99 6.89 -20.85
N HIS A 67 -7.25 7.27 -21.88
CA HIS A 67 -6.96 8.66 -22.23
C HIS A 67 -7.19 8.79 -23.73
N ASP A 68 -8.14 9.63 -24.11
CA ASP A 68 -8.62 9.75 -25.50
C ASP A 68 -8.99 8.37 -26.06
N ASP A 69 -8.42 8.00 -27.20
CA ASP A 69 -8.63 6.72 -27.86
C ASP A 69 -7.69 5.60 -27.34
N THR A 70 -6.75 5.93 -26.45
CA THR A 70 -5.76 4.99 -25.95
C THR A 70 -6.23 4.34 -24.64
N ARG A 71 -6.09 3.02 -24.55
CA ARG A 71 -6.40 2.24 -23.35
C ARG A 71 -5.19 1.45 -22.90
N LYS A 72 -4.95 1.42 -21.59
CA LYS A 72 -3.83 0.68 -20.99
C LYS A 72 -4.30 -0.06 -19.75
N LEU A 73 -3.93 -1.35 -19.65
CA LEU A 73 -4.11 -2.10 -18.42
C LEU A 73 -3.10 -1.62 -17.39
N VAL A 74 -3.57 -1.27 -16.20
CA VAL A 74 -2.78 -0.73 -15.10
C VAL A 74 -2.95 -1.55 -13.83
N ALA A 75 -1.92 -1.53 -12.98
CA ALA A 75 -1.99 -2.04 -11.62
C ALA A 75 -2.51 -0.91 -10.71
N LEU A 76 -3.82 -0.93 -10.43
CA LEU A 76 -4.47 0.06 -9.58
C LEU A 76 -4.26 -0.28 -8.11
N LYS A 77 -3.86 0.72 -7.33
CA LYS A 77 -3.80 0.67 -5.86
C LYS A 77 -4.58 1.83 -5.28
N ALA A 78 -5.60 1.51 -4.51
CA ALA A 78 -6.28 2.49 -3.68
C ALA A 78 -5.75 2.43 -2.25
N VAL A 79 -5.59 3.60 -1.63
CA VAL A 79 -5.00 3.78 -0.30
C VAL A 79 -5.91 4.61 0.58
N ASP A 80 -5.89 4.35 1.89
CA ASP A 80 -6.53 5.19 2.89
C ASP A 80 -5.63 6.38 3.30
N ALA A 81 -6.13 7.23 4.17
CA ALA A 81 -5.41 8.42 4.63
C ALA A 81 -4.18 8.10 5.52
N ALA A 82 -4.12 6.90 6.10
CA ALA A 82 -3.00 6.47 6.93
C ALA A 82 -1.80 5.96 6.10
N TRP A 83 -1.99 5.69 4.82
CA TRP A 83 -0.92 5.23 3.95
C TRP A 83 0.04 6.37 3.56
N PRO A 84 1.37 6.11 3.51
CA PRO A 84 2.09 4.92 3.95
C PRO A 84 2.36 4.95 5.46
N LEU A 85 2.36 3.78 6.12
CA LEU A 85 2.72 3.69 7.55
C LEU A 85 4.21 3.86 7.79
N ILE A 86 5.04 3.45 6.83
CA ILE A 86 6.50 3.51 6.90
C ILE A 86 7.04 4.05 5.59
N GLY A 87 8.01 4.96 5.70
CA GLY A 87 8.62 5.62 4.54
C GLY A 87 7.76 6.74 3.98
N ALA A 88 8.19 7.28 2.84
CA ALA A 88 7.45 8.29 2.10
C ALA A 88 7.54 8.00 0.59
N PRO A 89 6.48 8.21 -0.19
CA PRO A 89 6.56 8.13 -1.63
C PRO A 89 7.31 9.34 -2.21
N GLU A 90 7.99 9.13 -3.33
CA GLU A 90 8.54 10.23 -4.12
C GLU A 90 7.53 10.59 -5.21
N ILE A 91 7.02 11.82 -5.14
CA ILE A 91 5.97 12.31 -6.05
C ILE A 91 6.49 13.57 -6.76
N GLU A 92 6.53 13.49 -8.08
CA GLU A 92 6.81 14.65 -8.93
C GLU A 92 5.48 15.33 -9.30
N GLY A 93 5.50 16.66 -9.42
CA GLY A 93 4.31 17.44 -9.81
C GLY A 93 3.57 18.11 -8.66
N GLY A 94 4.06 17.97 -7.42
CA GLY A 94 3.58 18.76 -6.26
C GLY A 94 2.33 18.22 -5.58
N ALA A 95 1.84 17.03 -5.94
CA ALA A 95 0.74 16.40 -5.22
C ALA A 95 1.18 16.00 -3.80
N ALA A 96 0.28 16.19 -2.83
CA ALA A 96 0.49 15.83 -1.43
C ALA A 96 -0.38 14.64 -1.03
N LEU A 97 -0.01 13.99 0.08
CA LEU A 97 -0.84 12.99 0.74
C LEU A 97 -1.57 13.61 1.96
N PRO A 98 -2.79 13.16 2.28
CA PRO A 98 -3.61 12.23 1.50
C PRO A 98 -4.04 12.81 0.16
N LEU A 99 -4.26 11.95 -0.84
CA LEU A 99 -4.67 12.39 -2.17
C LEU A 99 -6.03 13.09 -2.14
N ALA A 100 -6.13 14.19 -2.88
CA ALA A 100 -7.40 14.88 -3.07
C ALA A 100 -8.41 13.98 -3.81
N PRO A 101 -9.72 14.18 -3.61
CA PRO A 101 -10.74 13.49 -4.38
C PRO A 101 -10.52 13.62 -5.88
N ASP A 102 -10.89 12.60 -6.63
CA ASP A 102 -10.83 12.54 -8.09
C ASP A 102 -9.43 12.79 -8.67
N THR A 103 -8.38 12.50 -7.88
CA THR A 103 -7.00 12.61 -8.31
C THR A 103 -6.27 11.27 -8.25
N ILE A 104 -5.27 11.12 -9.15
CA ILE A 104 -4.41 9.94 -9.21
C ILE A 104 -2.94 10.31 -9.32
N LEU A 105 -2.09 9.40 -8.85
CA LEU A 105 -0.67 9.39 -9.19
C LEU A 105 -0.41 8.28 -10.19
N ILE A 106 0.45 8.52 -11.16
CA ILE A 106 0.77 7.57 -12.23
C ILE A 106 2.25 7.20 -12.23
N ASP A 107 2.53 5.95 -12.60
CA ASP A 107 3.91 5.48 -12.86
C ASP A 107 4.54 6.25 -14.02
N PRO A 108 5.83 6.61 -13.98
CA PRO A 108 6.55 7.26 -15.09
C PRO A 108 6.44 6.53 -16.42
N ALA A 109 6.17 5.22 -16.43
CA ALA A 109 5.95 4.46 -17.65
C ALA A 109 4.68 4.90 -18.41
N LEU A 110 3.67 5.45 -17.71
CA LEU A 110 2.44 5.93 -18.34
C LEU A 110 2.66 7.26 -19.07
N THR A 111 3.54 8.11 -18.59
CA THR A 111 3.91 9.35 -19.30
C THR A 111 4.51 9.02 -20.67
N ARG A 112 5.36 8.01 -20.75
CA ARG A 112 5.97 7.56 -22.01
C ARG A 112 5.02 6.75 -22.90
N ALA A 113 4.17 5.90 -22.29
CA ALA A 113 3.33 4.98 -23.05
C ALA A 113 2.04 5.59 -23.58
N MET A 114 1.54 6.64 -22.93
CA MET A 114 0.26 7.28 -23.25
C MET A 114 0.37 8.80 -23.44
N GLY A 115 1.58 9.38 -23.28
CA GLY A 115 1.79 10.82 -23.36
C GLY A 115 1.19 11.61 -22.19
N LEU A 116 0.90 10.95 -21.06
CA LEU A 116 0.24 11.57 -19.92
C LEU A 116 1.15 12.56 -19.19
N ALA A 117 0.58 13.68 -18.80
CA ALA A 117 1.20 14.70 -17.97
C ALA A 117 0.35 15.04 -16.75
N VAL A 118 0.95 15.73 -15.78
CA VAL A 118 0.22 16.28 -14.62
C VAL A 118 -0.81 17.30 -15.13
N GLY A 119 -2.04 17.16 -14.65
CA GLY A 119 -3.20 17.97 -15.07
C GLY A 119 -4.10 17.28 -16.10
N ASP A 120 -3.63 16.23 -16.76
CA ASP A 120 -4.46 15.51 -17.74
C ASP A 120 -5.62 14.79 -17.06
N ARG A 121 -6.74 14.69 -17.79
CA ARG A 121 -7.91 13.92 -17.38
C ARG A 121 -7.89 12.56 -18.04
N VAL A 122 -8.15 11.54 -17.24
CA VAL A 122 -8.21 10.15 -17.69
C VAL A 122 -9.43 9.47 -17.11
N ARG A 123 -9.89 8.40 -17.72
CA ARG A 123 -11.02 7.62 -17.24
C ARG A 123 -10.58 6.27 -16.68
N ILE A 124 -11.10 5.93 -15.50
CA ILE A 124 -10.94 4.63 -14.87
C ILE A 124 -12.33 4.14 -14.45
N GLY A 125 -12.72 2.96 -14.93
CA GLY A 125 -14.11 2.50 -14.78
C GLY A 125 -15.08 3.46 -15.46
N THR A 126 -16.06 3.97 -14.69
CA THR A 126 -17.05 4.95 -15.17
C THR A 126 -16.71 6.39 -14.80
N HIS A 127 -15.58 6.60 -14.09
CA HIS A 127 -15.24 7.89 -13.47
C HIS A 127 -14.06 8.56 -14.15
N GLU A 128 -14.11 9.89 -14.22
CA GLU A 128 -13.05 10.74 -14.75
C GLU A 128 -12.21 11.27 -13.58
N VAL A 129 -10.90 11.13 -13.69
CA VAL A 129 -9.93 11.54 -12.66
C VAL A 129 -8.80 12.36 -13.27
N THR A 130 -8.17 13.20 -12.45
CA THR A 130 -7.07 14.06 -12.88
C THR A 130 -5.72 13.49 -12.41
N VAL A 131 -4.74 13.50 -13.28
CA VAL A 131 -3.34 13.17 -12.93
C VAL A 131 -2.77 14.28 -12.07
N ALA A 132 -2.61 14.04 -10.78
CA ALA A 132 -2.10 15.02 -9.83
C ALA A 132 -0.56 15.00 -9.71
N GLY A 133 0.06 13.87 -10.07
CA GLY A 133 1.52 13.73 -9.99
C GLY A 133 2.02 12.42 -10.57
N ILE A 134 3.34 12.32 -10.64
CA ILE A 134 4.05 11.13 -11.10
C ILE A 134 4.67 10.46 -9.89
N LEU A 135 4.36 9.17 -9.68
CA LEU A 135 4.84 8.35 -8.57
C LEU A 135 6.20 7.74 -8.96
N ALA A 136 7.29 8.43 -8.63
CA ALA A 136 8.65 7.97 -8.92
C ALA A 136 9.07 6.81 -8.01
N TYR A 137 8.66 6.85 -6.74
CA TYR A 137 8.94 5.80 -5.75
C TYR A 137 7.74 5.52 -4.85
N GLU A 138 7.48 4.24 -4.57
CA GLU A 138 6.44 3.73 -3.68
C GLU A 138 7.11 2.88 -2.58
N PRO A 139 7.06 3.27 -1.28
CA PRO A 139 7.86 2.65 -0.22
C PRO A 139 7.51 1.18 0.04
N ASP A 140 6.23 0.82 -0.07
CA ASP A 140 5.72 -0.54 0.18
C ASP A 140 5.45 -1.33 -1.12
N ARG A 141 6.15 -0.96 -2.19
CA ARG A 141 6.08 -1.68 -3.46
C ARG A 141 6.75 -3.04 -3.29
N SER A 142 5.96 -4.06 -2.98
CA SER A 142 6.48 -5.43 -2.96
C SER A 142 7.02 -5.79 -4.35
N VAL A 143 8.25 -6.31 -4.37
CA VAL A 143 8.91 -6.83 -5.57
C VAL A 143 8.24 -8.15 -5.98
N SER A 144 6.93 -8.13 -6.17
CA SER A 144 6.24 -9.24 -6.81
C SER A 144 6.58 -9.16 -8.29
N PHE A 145 7.33 -10.13 -8.78
CA PHE A 145 7.80 -10.23 -10.17
C PHE A 145 6.67 -10.26 -11.21
N ILE A 146 5.42 -10.16 -10.78
CA ILE A 146 4.24 -10.12 -11.61
C ILE A 146 3.51 -8.79 -11.36
N THR A 147 4.19 -7.68 -11.61
CA THR A 147 3.50 -6.39 -11.71
C THR A 147 2.88 -6.32 -13.09
N PHE A 148 1.61 -6.66 -13.19
CA PHE A 148 0.86 -6.62 -14.43
C PHE A 148 0.48 -5.17 -14.79
N GLY A 149 1.44 -4.43 -15.33
CA GLY A 149 1.22 -3.07 -15.82
C GLY A 149 1.78 -1.97 -14.93
N PRO A 150 1.83 -0.73 -15.45
CA PRO A 150 2.27 0.43 -14.71
C PRO A 150 1.32 0.76 -13.56
N ARG A 151 1.87 1.34 -12.48
CA ARG A 151 1.12 1.68 -11.27
C ARG A 151 0.24 2.90 -11.48
N VAL A 152 -0.97 2.82 -10.94
CA VAL A 152 -1.84 3.97 -10.67
C VAL A 152 -2.23 3.93 -9.20
N LEU A 153 -2.06 5.03 -8.49
CA LEU A 153 -2.42 5.20 -7.09
C LEU A 153 -3.55 6.21 -6.95
N MET A 154 -4.56 5.91 -6.14
CA MET A 154 -5.68 6.80 -5.83
C MET A 154 -6.13 6.64 -4.38
N SER A 155 -7.04 7.49 -3.93
CA SER A 155 -7.71 7.33 -2.64
C SER A 155 -8.79 6.24 -2.69
N MET A 156 -9.19 5.71 -1.52
CA MET A 156 -10.32 4.77 -1.42
C MET A 156 -11.63 5.40 -1.92
N ASP A 157 -11.84 6.69 -1.63
CA ASP A 157 -13.04 7.41 -2.04
C ASP A 157 -13.10 7.56 -3.56
N THR A 158 -11.96 7.86 -4.19
CA THR A 158 -11.86 7.90 -5.65
C THR A 158 -12.12 6.53 -6.27
N LEU A 159 -11.61 5.45 -5.66
CA LEU A 159 -11.90 4.09 -6.13
C LEU A 159 -13.41 3.79 -6.10
N ALA A 160 -14.08 4.11 -5.00
CA ALA A 160 -15.53 3.93 -4.89
C ALA A 160 -16.30 4.67 -5.99
N ALA A 161 -15.87 5.89 -6.34
CA ALA A 161 -16.47 6.66 -7.44
C ALA A 161 -16.28 6.00 -8.82
N THR A 162 -15.22 5.21 -9.02
CA THR A 162 -14.98 4.51 -10.31
C THR A 162 -15.98 3.39 -10.60
N GLY A 163 -16.70 2.89 -9.59
CA GLY A 163 -17.59 1.75 -9.68
C GLY A 163 -16.88 0.41 -9.93
N LEU A 164 -15.58 0.33 -9.65
CA LEU A 164 -14.79 -0.89 -9.86
C LEU A 164 -14.78 -1.82 -8.65
N ASP A 165 -15.17 -1.32 -7.46
CA ASP A 165 -15.20 -2.08 -6.20
C ASP A 165 -16.55 -2.80 -5.97
N GLN A 166 -17.14 -3.31 -7.05
CA GLN A 166 -18.40 -4.04 -7.01
C GLN A 166 -18.23 -5.46 -6.42
N PRO A 167 -19.29 -6.04 -5.82
CA PRO A 167 -19.29 -7.43 -5.41
C PRO A 167 -18.88 -8.37 -6.56
N GLY A 168 -17.88 -9.22 -6.32
CA GLY A 168 -17.33 -10.12 -7.35
C GLY A 168 -16.13 -9.57 -8.09
N ALA A 169 -15.72 -8.33 -7.87
CA ALA A 169 -14.46 -7.80 -8.39
C ALA A 169 -13.26 -8.53 -7.75
N MET A 170 -12.24 -8.82 -8.55
CA MET A 170 -11.01 -9.45 -8.07
C MET A 170 -10.11 -8.39 -7.40
N ILE A 171 -10.43 -8.06 -6.16
CA ILE A 171 -9.70 -7.09 -5.35
C ILE A 171 -8.90 -7.83 -4.28
N THR A 172 -7.62 -7.52 -4.17
CA THR A 172 -6.79 -7.93 -3.04
C THR A 172 -6.78 -6.81 -2.00
N HIS A 173 -7.43 -7.06 -0.88
CA HIS A 173 -7.40 -6.18 0.28
C HIS A 173 -6.13 -6.46 1.08
N ARG A 174 -5.41 -5.42 1.46
CA ARG A 174 -4.28 -5.53 2.37
C ARG A 174 -4.54 -4.64 3.58
N LEU A 175 -4.32 -5.20 4.73
CA LEU A 175 -4.33 -4.49 6.01
C LEU A 175 -2.92 -4.56 6.58
N ARG A 176 -2.34 -3.39 6.86
CA ARG A 176 -1.02 -3.27 7.48
C ARG A 176 -1.15 -2.63 8.84
N VAL A 177 -0.33 -3.07 9.75
CA VAL A 177 -0.28 -2.57 11.11
C VAL A 177 1.13 -2.12 11.43
N LEU A 178 1.24 -0.90 11.92
CA LEU A 178 2.40 -0.40 12.63
C LEU A 178 2.08 -0.50 14.12
N LEU A 179 2.74 -1.44 14.81
CA LEU A 179 2.48 -1.72 16.21
C LEU A 179 2.97 -0.58 17.10
N ASP A 180 2.19 -0.28 18.12
CA ASP A 180 2.64 0.61 19.19
C ASP A 180 3.76 -0.05 20.03
N ASP A 181 4.57 0.78 20.68
CA ASP A 181 5.65 0.30 21.54
C ASP A 181 5.10 -0.61 22.65
N GLY A 182 5.65 -1.83 22.73
CA GLY A 182 5.22 -2.83 23.70
C GLY A 182 3.98 -3.64 23.31
N ALA A 183 3.38 -3.41 22.16
CA ALA A 183 2.26 -4.24 21.70
C ALA A 183 2.70 -5.68 21.41
N ASP A 184 1.85 -6.65 21.82
CA ASP A 184 2.10 -8.05 21.54
C ASP A 184 1.82 -8.38 20.07
N ARG A 185 2.88 -8.59 19.30
CA ARG A 185 2.82 -8.94 17.87
C ARG A 185 2.03 -10.22 17.61
N THR A 186 2.14 -11.21 18.50
CA THR A 186 1.45 -12.50 18.33
C THR A 186 -0.05 -12.35 18.56
N ALA A 187 -0.43 -11.60 19.59
CA ALA A 187 -1.82 -11.28 19.86
C ALA A 187 -2.43 -10.44 18.74
N ALA A 188 -1.71 -9.42 18.24
CA ALA A 188 -2.12 -8.60 17.12
C ALA A 188 -2.34 -9.43 15.85
N ALA A 189 -1.38 -10.30 15.48
CA ALA A 189 -1.50 -11.18 14.31
C ALA A 189 -2.68 -12.15 14.43
N SER A 190 -2.93 -12.69 15.61
CA SER A 190 -4.07 -13.58 15.89
C SER A 190 -5.40 -12.84 15.76
N ALA A 191 -5.50 -11.63 16.31
CA ALA A 191 -6.71 -10.79 16.22
C ALA A 191 -7.01 -10.42 14.77
N LEU A 192 -5.99 -10.00 14.01
CA LEU A 192 -6.09 -9.72 12.58
C LEU A 192 -6.58 -10.93 11.79
N LYS A 193 -6.03 -12.12 12.05
CA LYS A 193 -6.44 -13.36 11.40
C LYS A 193 -7.91 -13.69 11.70
N THR A 194 -8.38 -13.42 12.90
CA THR A 194 -9.78 -13.63 13.29
C THR A 194 -10.70 -12.66 12.56
N ALA A 195 -10.35 -11.38 12.52
CA ALA A 195 -11.13 -10.33 11.84
C ALA A 195 -11.27 -10.58 10.33
N THR A 196 -10.31 -11.22 9.71
CA THR A 196 -10.35 -11.50 8.26
C THR A 196 -10.89 -12.89 7.90
N ARG A 197 -11.50 -13.59 8.84
CA ARG A 197 -12.12 -14.91 8.62
C ARG A 197 -11.21 -15.93 7.93
N GLY A 198 -9.93 -15.96 8.33
CA GLY A 198 -8.97 -16.95 7.84
C GLY A 198 -8.16 -16.51 6.61
N ALA A 199 -8.06 -15.22 6.36
CA ALA A 199 -7.12 -14.70 5.37
C ALA A 199 -5.66 -15.03 5.74
N PHE A 200 -4.81 -15.09 4.71
CA PHE A 200 -3.38 -15.37 4.89
C PHE A 200 -2.65 -14.17 5.53
N VAL A 201 -1.93 -14.45 6.62
CA VAL A 201 -1.04 -13.51 7.33
C VAL A 201 0.38 -13.72 6.82
#